data_70f26368b21368314958bc890cff494f
#
_entry.id   70f26368b21368314958bc890cff494f
#
_cell.length_a   1.000
_cell.length_b   1.000
_cell.length_c   1.000
_cell.angle_alpha   90.00
_cell.angle_beta   90.00
_cell.angle_gamma   90.00
#
_symmetry.space_group_name_H-M   'P 1'
#
loop_
_entity.id
_entity.type
_entity.pdbx_description
1 polymer ?
#
loop_
_entity_poly.entity_id
_entity_poly.type
_entity_poly.pdbx_seq_one_letter_code
_entity_poly.pdbx_strand_id
1 'polypeptide(L)'
;MPTPYQRHIGSFTRKSSFYWAALGATVGLANLWQFPYLASLHGGGLFILLYLACLLLVTLPLMVTEAVVGRYARHGIVLAMDGLIRSSRRSRAWMAVGRLSILAAFMVLSFTAVFGAIALAYVFFGAFGRFSGADNAEATAILAGLVSDPREYRGFMGWHLFFLLLTVWVSAQGVVKGLERALRVAVPVALVLLLVLFALAVWFGRIDGAIDHILAMRPEDMSWKSLTAALFHAFFTLGLGMGVWAILGAYTAPGTHLKRSILAVVLMDTLVAIVAGLMIFAMATNGNSFDGERGFSLLFVSMPVTLAQLPASQFVIAMVFLMVVLIVWTTSLNLLEPVVGWFREWTGAPRGLSVMLIGLAAWLAGLASLLSFNLWADERLGGATVFRWLELLTGGLLIPLVAILLALFVGWCLTRHLAATLLGEVPRLFAGIWFWVMRLVLPVVVAWIGVQYTSFSLSNLCSSGSDAVWCEQRATLLSDEQPAPAGESRHRQATEEPAAADPVGNEKLPAAERVPPEQRSGNGGSGKKAPKEDDILYHSV
;
A
#
# COMPACT_ATOMS: atom_id res chain seq x y z
N MET A 1 -5.17 11.17 -40.74
CA MET A 1 -5.35 10.57 -39.40
C MET A 1 -6.19 11.52 -38.55
N PRO A 2 -7.22 11.07 -37.82
CA PRO A 2 -7.99 11.95 -36.94
C PRO A 2 -7.04 12.60 -35.91
N THR A 3 -7.30 13.85 -35.58
CA THR A 3 -6.52 14.54 -34.52
C THR A 3 -6.67 13.83 -33.19
N PRO A 4 -5.71 13.93 -32.25
CA PRO A 4 -5.79 13.28 -30.92
C PRO A 4 -7.12 13.53 -30.20
N TYR A 5 -7.72 14.71 -30.38
CA TYR A 5 -9.02 15.10 -29.79
C TYR A 5 -10.24 14.39 -30.40
N GLN A 6 -10.10 13.72 -31.56
CA GLN A 6 -11.19 12.96 -32.19
C GLN A 6 -11.20 11.47 -31.81
N ARG A 7 -10.22 11.03 -31.02
CA ARG A 7 -10.08 9.62 -30.62
C ARG A 7 -10.84 9.35 -29.33
N HIS A 8 -11.99 8.69 -29.44
CA HIS A 8 -12.73 8.24 -28.28
C HIS A 8 -11.97 7.13 -27.54
N ILE A 9 -11.72 7.34 -26.24
CA ILE A 9 -11.07 6.33 -25.38
C ILE A 9 -12.05 5.25 -24.89
N GLY A 10 -13.36 5.45 -25.04
CA GLY A 10 -14.43 4.55 -24.60
C GLY A 10 -15.30 5.17 -23.52
N SER A 11 -16.42 4.50 -23.19
CA SER A 11 -17.29 4.90 -22.08
C SER A 11 -17.98 3.66 -21.50
N PHE A 12 -18.32 3.71 -20.23
CA PHE A 12 -19.15 2.70 -19.57
C PHE A 12 -20.58 2.74 -20.09
N THR A 13 -21.22 1.58 -20.11
CA THR A 13 -22.61 1.43 -20.58
C THR A 13 -23.62 1.75 -19.49
N ARG A 14 -23.30 1.50 -18.22
CA ARG A 14 -24.19 1.67 -17.07
C ARG A 14 -23.65 2.70 -16.07
N LYS A 15 -24.55 3.44 -15.42
CA LYS A 15 -24.20 4.41 -14.36
C LYS A 15 -23.50 3.77 -13.16
N SER A 16 -23.89 2.54 -12.80
CA SER A 16 -23.28 1.77 -11.71
C SER A 16 -21.87 1.27 -12.01
N SER A 17 -21.46 1.21 -13.28
CA SER A 17 -20.14 0.71 -13.65
C SER A 17 -19.02 1.63 -13.17
N PHE A 18 -19.28 2.95 -13.11
CA PHE A 18 -18.36 3.89 -12.47
C PHE A 18 -18.15 3.56 -10.99
N TYR A 19 -19.23 3.26 -10.25
CA TYR A 19 -19.15 2.92 -8.84
C TYR A 19 -18.29 1.67 -8.59
N TRP A 20 -18.54 0.59 -9.34
CA TRP A 20 -17.78 -0.66 -9.21
C TRP A 20 -16.32 -0.50 -9.64
N ALA A 21 -16.08 0.24 -10.71
CA ALA A 21 -14.71 0.53 -11.16
C ALA A 21 -13.95 1.39 -10.15
N ALA A 22 -14.58 2.42 -9.63
CA ALA A 22 -14.01 3.29 -8.61
C ALA A 22 -13.73 2.53 -7.30
N LEU A 23 -14.66 1.68 -6.85
CA LEU A 23 -14.46 0.86 -5.66
C LEU A 23 -13.32 -0.16 -5.85
N GLY A 24 -13.20 -0.78 -7.03
CA GLY A 24 -12.06 -1.65 -7.34
C GLY A 24 -10.73 -0.92 -7.54
N ALA A 25 -10.76 0.42 -7.65
CA ALA A 25 -9.54 1.24 -7.67
C ALA A 25 -9.08 1.65 -6.26
N THR A 26 -10.01 1.77 -5.30
CA THR A 26 -9.72 2.22 -3.93
C THR A 26 -9.50 1.07 -2.97
N VAL A 27 -10.35 0.05 -3.02
CA VAL A 27 -10.16 -1.14 -2.17
C VAL A 27 -8.90 -1.87 -2.63
N GLY A 28 -7.85 -1.73 -1.83
CA GLY A 28 -6.52 -2.27 -2.09
C GLY A 28 -5.98 -3.09 -0.92
N LEU A 29 -4.73 -3.50 -1.04
CA LEU A 29 -4.04 -4.22 0.04
C LEU A 29 -3.98 -3.41 1.33
N ALA A 30 -3.84 -2.09 1.23
CA ALA A 30 -3.79 -1.20 2.38
C ALA A 30 -5.04 -1.28 3.27
N ASN A 31 -6.23 -1.56 2.70
CA ASN A 31 -7.46 -1.78 3.45
C ASN A 31 -7.44 -3.11 4.24
N LEU A 32 -6.68 -4.10 3.75
CA LEU A 32 -6.62 -5.42 4.39
C LEU A 32 -5.64 -5.45 5.57
N TRP A 33 -4.44 -4.87 5.42
CA TRP A 33 -3.43 -4.99 6.46
C TRP A 33 -3.03 -3.67 7.13
N GLN A 34 -2.86 -2.57 6.35
CA GLN A 34 -2.32 -1.32 6.88
C GLN A 34 -3.36 -0.59 7.75
N PHE A 35 -4.59 -0.46 7.25
CA PHE A 35 -5.66 0.22 8.00
C PHE A 35 -5.98 -0.45 9.34
N PRO A 36 -6.19 -1.79 9.41
CA PRO A 36 -6.43 -2.46 10.67
C PRO A 36 -5.29 -2.29 11.67
N TYR A 37 -4.06 -2.41 11.20
CA TYR A 37 -2.85 -2.21 12.02
C TYR A 37 -2.78 -0.78 12.57
N LEU A 38 -3.00 0.24 11.74
CA LEU A 38 -3.00 1.63 12.18
C LEU A 38 -4.15 1.92 13.17
N ALA A 39 -5.35 1.38 12.92
CA ALA A 39 -6.47 1.53 13.83
C ALA A 39 -6.17 0.92 15.20
N SER A 40 -5.57 -0.27 15.26
CA SER A 40 -5.21 -0.92 16.51
C SER A 40 -4.17 -0.15 17.33
N LEU A 41 -3.21 0.52 16.67
CA LEU A 41 -2.13 1.28 17.31
C LEU A 41 -2.53 2.70 17.75
N HIS A 42 -3.50 3.30 17.09
CA HIS A 42 -3.79 4.73 17.20
C HIS A 42 -5.17 5.02 17.79
N GLY A 43 -5.66 4.18 18.71
CA GLY A 43 -6.88 4.46 19.47
C GLY A 43 -8.17 3.92 18.86
N GLY A 44 -8.09 2.92 17.97
CA GLY A 44 -9.26 2.17 17.48
C GLY A 44 -10.29 3.03 16.77
N GLY A 45 -11.51 3.06 17.30
CA GLY A 45 -12.63 3.83 16.75
C GLY A 45 -12.36 5.33 16.60
N LEU A 46 -11.56 5.92 17.50
CA LEU A 46 -11.17 7.34 17.38
C LEU A 46 -10.26 7.58 16.16
N PHE A 47 -9.35 6.65 15.89
CA PHE A 47 -8.53 6.71 14.67
C PHE A 47 -9.40 6.61 13.42
N ILE A 48 -10.41 5.73 13.39
CA ILE A 48 -11.34 5.60 12.26
C ILE A 48 -12.08 6.92 12.02
N LEU A 49 -12.56 7.58 13.06
CA LEU A 49 -13.22 8.89 12.94
C LEU A 49 -12.24 9.96 12.42
N LEU A 50 -11.02 10.00 12.94
CA LEU A 50 -9.98 10.92 12.50
C LEU A 50 -9.61 10.68 11.03
N TYR A 51 -9.40 9.41 10.66
CA TYR A 51 -9.16 8.99 9.28
C TYR A 51 -10.30 9.44 8.34
N LEU A 52 -11.56 9.19 8.72
CA LEU A 52 -12.71 9.59 7.92
C LEU A 52 -12.79 11.12 7.76
N ALA A 53 -12.46 11.88 8.81
CA ALA A 53 -12.37 13.33 8.73
C ALA A 53 -11.28 13.79 7.76
N CYS A 54 -10.06 13.22 7.84
CA CYS A 54 -8.97 13.50 6.91
C CYS A 54 -9.35 13.16 5.47
N LEU A 55 -10.01 12.04 5.27
CA LEU A 55 -10.44 11.54 3.97
C LEU A 55 -11.51 12.48 3.34
N LEU A 56 -12.49 12.92 4.11
CA LEU A 56 -13.54 13.80 3.61
C LEU A 56 -13.06 15.24 3.39
N LEU A 57 -12.16 15.75 4.23
CA LEU A 57 -11.71 17.15 4.17
C LEU A 57 -10.53 17.36 3.21
N VAL A 58 -9.61 16.41 3.12
CA VAL A 58 -8.38 16.54 2.34
C VAL A 58 -8.47 15.76 1.03
N THR A 59 -8.77 14.47 1.10
CA THR A 59 -8.61 13.56 -0.03
C THR A 59 -9.79 13.64 -1.01
N LEU A 60 -11.02 13.67 -0.50
CA LEU A 60 -12.24 13.74 -1.32
C LEU A 60 -12.26 14.94 -2.27
N PRO A 61 -11.90 16.19 -1.88
CA PRO A 61 -11.82 17.32 -2.80
C PRO A 61 -10.88 17.08 -3.99
N LEU A 62 -9.72 16.48 -3.76
CA LEU A 62 -8.76 16.16 -4.80
C LEU A 62 -9.28 15.06 -5.75
N MET A 63 -9.86 14.00 -5.19
CA MET A 63 -10.47 12.90 -5.90
C MET A 63 -11.59 13.37 -6.83
N VAL A 64 -12.49 14.22 -6.33
CA VAL A 64 -13.54 14.84 -7.14
C VAL A 64 -12.91 15.68 -8.25
N THR A 65 -11.87 16.44 -7.95
CA THR A 65 -11.18 17.29 -8.92
C THR A 65 -10.61 16.47 -10.08
N GLU A 66 -9.85 15.43 -9.79
CA GLU A 66 -9.26 14.55 -10.81
C GLU A 66 -10.35 13.91 -11.69
N ALA A 67 -11.42 13.40 -11.06
CA ALA A 67 -12.52 12.76 -11.77
C ALA A 67 -13.32 13.74 -12.66
N VAL A 68 -13.59 14.97 -12.18
CA VAL A 68 -14.32 15.96 -13.00
C VAL A 68 -13.49 16.50 -14.15
N VAL A 69 -12.16 16.61 -13.98
CA VAL A 69 -11.23 16.97 -15.07
C VAL A 69 -11.33 15.95 -16.20
N GLY A 70 -11.26 14.66 -15.90
CA GLY A 70 -11.42 13.61 -16.91
C GLY A 70 -12.81 13.59 -17.54
N ARG A 71 -13.87 13.74 -16.73
CA ARG A 71 -15.26 13.78 -17.22
C ARG A 71 -15.51 14.96 -18.16
N TYR A 72 -14.95 16.11 -17.85
CA TYR A 72 -15.08 17.30 -18.69
C TYR A 72 -14.41 17.12 -20.05
N ALA A 73 -13.19 16.61 -20.04
CA ALA A 73 -12.40 16.44 -21.25
C ALA A 73 -12.81 15.21 -22.08
N ARG A 74 -13.41 14.17 -21.47
CA ARG A 74 -13.65 12.85 -22.08
C ARG A 74 -12.38 12.20 -22.64
N HIS A 75 -11.24 12.50 -22.03
CA HIS A 75 -9.91 12.02 -22.36
C HIS A 75 -9.12 11.62 -21.12
N GLY A 76 -8.00 10.92 -21.33
CA GLY A 76 -7.02 10.68 -20.27
C GLY A 76 -6.44 11.99 -19.72
N ILE A 77 -5.79 11.91 -18.54
CA ILE A 77 -5.33 13.07 -17.79
C ILE A 77 -4.42 14.00 -18.61
N VAL A 78 -3.60 13.46 -19.53
CA VAL A 78 -2.66 14.24 -20.34
C VAL A 78 -3.40 15.17 -21.33
N LEU A 79 -4.34 14.63 -22.11
CA LEU A 79 -5.14 15.45 -23.02
C LEU A 79 -6.15 16.33 -22.27
N ALA A 80 -6.66 15.88 -21.15
CA ALA A 80 -7.51 16.70 -20.29
C ALA A 80 -6.76 17.94 -19.79
N MET A 81 -5.53 17.79 -19.35
CA MET A 81 -4.67 18.91 -18.97
C MET A 81 -4.35 19.84 -20.14
N ASP A 82 -4.03 19.30 -21.34
CA ASP A 82 -3.78 20.12 -22.53
C ASP A 82 -5.00 20.99 -22.89
N GLY A 83 -6.20 20.42 -22.84
CA GLY A 83 -7.45 21.16 -23.04
C GLY A 83 -7.66 22.31 -22.05
N LEU A 84 -7.42 22.04 -20.76
CA LEU A 84 -7.54 23.04 -19.69
C LEU A 84 -6.47 24.13 -19.78
N ILE A 85 -5.23 23.78 -20.12
CA ILE A 85 -4.12 24.72 -20.33
C ILE A 85 -4.45 25.69 -21.46
N ARG A 86 -4.97 25.19 -22.60
CA ARG A 86 -5.38 26.02 -23.73
C ARG A 86 -6.54 26.95 -23.38
N SER A 87 -7.58 26.42 -22.71
CA SER A 87 -8.75 27.22 -22.34
C SER A 87 -8.43 28.28 -21.28
N SER A 88 -7.47 28.03 -20.39
CA SER A 88 -7.01 28.97 -19.37
C SER A 88 -5.83 29.84 -19.81
N ARG A 89 -5.32 29.67 -21.04
CA ARG A 89 -4.15 30.37 -21.61
C ARG A 89 -2.91 30.31 -20.70
N ARG A 90 -2.64 29.14 -20.13
CA ARG A 90 -1.50 28.93 -19.22
C ARG A 90 -0.32 28.27 -19.93
N SER A 91 0.85 28.29 -19.27
CA SER A 91 2.07 27.67 -19.78
C SER A 91 1.92 26.17 -20.02
N ARG A 92 2.52 25.66 -21.08
CA ARG A 92 2.59 24.22 -21.39
C ARG A 92 3.38 23.41 -20.36
N ALA A 93 4.15 24.03 -19.47
CA ALA A 93 4.83 23.36 -18.38
C ALA A 93 3.86 22.56 -17.48
N TRP A 94 2.60 23.00 -17.36
CA TRP A 94 1.57 22.29 -16.62
C TRP A 94 1.18 20.92 -17.22
N MET A 95 1.64 20.62 -18.44
CA MET A 95 1.53 19.24 -19.00
C MET A 95 2.26 18.21 -18.14
N ALA A 96 3.23 18.65 -17.32
CA ALA A 96 3.94 17.79 -16.38
C ALA A 96 2.97 17.04 -15.47
N VAL A 97 1.88 17.67 -15.00
CA VAL A 97 0.85 17.04 -14.17
C VAL A 97 0.36 15.72 -14.79
N GLY A 98 -0.11 15.79 -16.03
CA GLY A 98 -0.62 14.61 -16.71
C GLY A 98 0.45 13.55 -16.99
N ARG A 99 1.67 13.98 -17.38
CA ARG A 99 2.76 13.04 -17.71
C ARG A 99 3.28 12.33 -16.46
N LEU A 100 3.46 13.06 -15.36
CA LEU A 100 3.88 12.50 -14.09
C LEU A 100 2.82 11.57 -13.50
N SER A 101 1.51 11.88 -13.67
CA SER A 101 0.42 10.97 -13.30
C SER A 101 0.51 9.61 -13.99
N ILE A 102 0.79 9.62 -15.30
CA ILE A 102 0.95 8.38 -16.07
C ILE A 102 2.18 7.59 -15.62
N LEU A 103 3.29 8.28 -15.35
CA LEU A 103 4.49 7.65 -14.82
C LEU A 103 4.22 7.04 -13.44
N ALA A 104 3.52 7.75 -12.56
CA ALA A 104 3.14 7.23 -11.24
C ALA A 104 2.27 5.98 -11.36
N ALA A 105 1.23 6.00 -12.20
CA ALA A 105 0.39 4.82 -12.44
C ALA A 105 1.18 3.62 -12.94
N PHE A 106 2.11 3.83 -13.88
CA PHE A 106 2.95 2.78 -14.43
C PHE A 106 3.89 2.17 -13.38
N MET A 107 4.56 3.01 -12.60
CA MET A 107 5.48 2.55 -11.55
C MET A 107 4.72 1.78 -10.46
N VAL A 108 3.59 2.30 -9.98
CA VAL A 108 2.75 1.61 -8.99
C VAL A 108 2.22 0.28 -9.54
N LEU A 109 1.76 0.23 -10.79
CA LEU A 109 1.33 -1.00 -11.44
C LEU A 109 2.44 -2.07 -11.43
N SER A 110 3.69 -1.66 -11.72
CA SER A 110 4.81 -2.60 -11.84
C SER A 110 5.08 -3.38 -10.55
N PHE A 111 5.07 -2.71 -9.39
CA PHE A 111 5.27 -3.41 -8.12
C PHE A 111 3.97 -3.98 -7.51
N THR A 112 2.80 -3.36 -7.74
CA THR A 112 1.51 -3.93 -7.29
C THR A 112 1.27 -5.30 -7.91
N ALA A 113 1.66 -5.49 -9.18
CA ALA A 113 1.54 -6.77 -9.86
C ALA A 113 2.41 -7.87 -9.22
N VAL A 114 3.53 -7.52 -8.57
CA VAL A 114 4.36 -8.48 -7.82
C VAL A 114 3.62 -8.99 -6.59
N PHE A 115 2.93 -8.11 -5.84
CA PHE A 115 2.07 -8.54 -4.72
C PHE A 115 0.89 -9.39 -5.20
N GLY A 116 0.32 -9.06 -6.36
CA GLY A 116 -0.70 -9.88 -7.00
C GLY A 116 -0.20 -11.29 -7.34
N ALA A 117 1.06 -11.42 -7.73
CA ALA A 117 1.72 -12.71 -7.99
C ALA A 117 1.87 -13.54 -6.72
N ILE A 118 2.28 -12.93 -5.60
CA ILE A 118 2.38 -13.59 -4.30
C ILE A 118 1.01 -14.12 -3.87
N ALA A 119 0.00 -13.26 -3.90
CA ALA A 119 -1.37 -13.64 -3.54
C ALA A 119 -1.90 -14.77 -4.42
N LEU A 120 -1.62 -14.72 -5.73
CA LEU A 120 -2.04 -15.75 -6.68
C LEU A 120 -1.36 -17.10 -6.39
N ALA A 121 -0.05 -17.11 -6.08
CA ALA A 121 0.65 -18.33 -5.66
C ALA A 121 0.02 -18.92 -4.38
N TYR A 122 -0.34 -18.07 -3.43
CA TYR A 122 -0.95 -18.46 -2.16
C TYR A 122 -2.35 -19.07 -2.30
N VAL A 123 -3.12 -18.68 -3.33
CA VAL A 123 -4.38 -19.40 -3.67
C VAL A 123 -4.10 -20.88 -3.89
N PHE A 124 -3.07 -21.19 -4.69
CA PHE A 124 -2.72 -22.57 -5.01
C PHE A 124 -2.05 -23.27 -3.82
N PHE A 125 -1.17 -22.58 -3.09
CA PHE A 125 -0.53 -23.15 -1.89
C PHE A 125 -1.58 -23.51 -0.83
N GLY A 126 -2.58 -22.65 -0.61
CA GLY A 126 -3.71 -22.95 0.27
C GLY A 126 -4.53 -24.14 -0.22
N ALA A 127 -4.96 -24.11 -1.48
CA ALA A 127 -5.78 -25.18 -2.08
C ALA A 127 -5.09 -26.55 -2.06
N PHE A 128 -3.77 -26.60 -2.22
CA PHE A 128 -2.99 -27.85 -2.17
C PHE A 128 -2.48 -28.21 -0.76
N GLY A 129 -2.91 -27.47 0.28
CA GLY A 129 -2.63 -27.82 1.67
C GLY A 129 -1.19 -27.59 2.12
N ARG A 130 -0.44 -26.69 1.45
CA ARG A 130 0.96 -26.41 1.79
C ARG A 130 1.14 -25.80 3.18
N PHE A 131 0.09 -25.24 3.77
CA PHE A 131 0.06 -24.69 5.12
C PHE A 131 -0.50 -25.66 6.18
N SER A 132 -0.84 -26.90 5.80
CA SER A 132 -1.42 -27.86 6.74
C SER A 132 -0.41 -28.24 7.83
N GLY A 133 -0.71 -27.88 9.09
CA GLY A 133 0.17 -28.12 10.23
C GLY A 133 1.36 -27.17 10.34
N ALA A 134 1.47 -26.17 9.46
CA ALA A 134 2.55 -25.22 9.50
C ALA A 134 2.47 -24.32 10.74
N ASP A 135 3.60 -24.07 11.37
CA ASP A 135 3.81 -23.03 12.36
C ASP A 135 4.27 -21.70 11.70
N ASN A 136 4.52 -20.67 12.52
CA ASN A 136 4.98 -19.38 12.01
C ASN A 136 6.34 -19.46 11.29
N ALA A 137 7.26 -20.31 11.78
CA ALA A 137 8.56 -20.48 11.17
C ALA A 137 8.45 -21.15 9.80
N GLU A 138 7.58 -22.16 9.70
CA GLU A 138 7.33 -22.88 8.45
C GLU A 138 6.57 -22.02 7.43
N ALA A 139 5.58 -21.25 7.87
CA ALA A 139 4.88 -20.28 7.02
C ALA A 139 5.83 -19.17 6.53
N THR A 140 6.72 -18.69 7.38
CA THR A 140 7.78 -17.74 6.99
C THR A 140 8.73 -18.36 5.97
N ALA A 141 9.11 -19.64 6.15
CA ALA A 141 9.93 -20.37 5.18
C ALA A 141 9.23 -20.55 3.83
N ILE A 142 7.91 -20.80 3.82
CA ILE A 142 7.09 -20.87 2.60
C ILE A 142 7.11 -19.54 1.84
N LEU A 143 6.92 -18.43 2.57
CA LEU A 143 6.99 -17.09 1.99
C LEU A 143 8.39 -16.77 1.46
N ALA A 144 9.41 -16.99 2.27
CA ALA A 144 10.81 -16.76 1.89
C ALA A 144 11.21 -17.63 0.69
N GLY A 145 10.79 -18.88 0.65
CA GLY A 145 11.02 -19.79 -0.49
C GLY A 145 10.38 -19.29 -1.79
N LEU A 146 9.23 -18.61 -1.72
CA LEU A 146 8.61 -18.00 -2.91
C LEU A 146 9.30 -16.71 -3.33
N VAL A 147 9.61 -15.82 -2.37
CA VAL A 147 9.96 -14.42 -2.63
C VAL A 147 11.48 -14.20 -2.61
N SER A 148 12.17 -14.81 -1.64
CA SER A 148 13.57 -14.49 -1.31
C SER A 148 14.59 -15.55 -1.72
N ASP A 149 14.16 -16.78 -2.08
CA ASP A 149 15.09 -17.81 -2.49
C ASP A 149 15.62 -17.53 -3.92
N PRO A 150 16.95 -17.30 -4.08
CA PRO A 150 17.53 -17.06 -5.40
C PRO A 150 17.43 -18.26 -6.35
N ARG A 151 17.10 -19.48 -5.87
CA ARG A 151 16.93 -20.67 -6.69
C ARG A 151 15.55 -20.74 -7.32
N GLU A 152 14.53 -20.20 -6.63
CA GLU A 152 13.11 -20.26 -7.02
C GLU A 152 12.63 -19.00 -7.76
N TYR A 153 13.52 -18.03 -8.09
CA TYR A 153 13.14 -16.78 -8.75
C TYR A 153 12.33 -16.99 -10.04
N ARG A 154 12.59 -18.09 -10.78
CA ARG A 154 11.86 -18.42 -12.02
C ARG A 154 10.40 -18.75 -11.76
N GLY A 155 10.11 -19.46 -10.65
CA GLY A 155 8.76 -19.74 -10.21
C GLY A 155 8.02 -18.44 -9.88
N PHE A 156 8.66 -17.54 -9.14
CA PHE A 156 8.08 -16.24 -8.81
C PHE A 156 7.85 -15.37 -10.06
N MET A 157 8.80 -15.33 -11.00
CA MET A 157 8.62 -14.68 -12.32
C MET A 157 7.42 -15.26 -13.08
N GLY A 158 7.23 -16.59 -13.02
CA GLY A 158 6.09 -17.27 -13.64
C GLY A 158 4.75 -16.81 -13.05
N TRP A 159 4.62 -16.71 -11.73
CA TRP A 159 3.44 -16.19 -11.06
C TRP A 159 3.16 -14.72 -11.42
N HIS A 160 4.21 -13.89 -11.47
CA HIS A 160 4.12 -12.49 -11.88
C HIS A 160 3.65 -12.36 -13.34
N LEU A 161 4.21 -13.15 -14.25
CA LEU A 161 3.77 -13.18 -15.64
C LEU A 161 2.30 -13.62 -15.74
N PHE A 162 1.91 -14.65 -15.01
CA PHE A 162 0.54 -15.17 -15.04
C PHE A 162 -0.46 -14.13 -14.54
N PHE A 163 -0.17 -13.44 -13.44
CA PHE A 163 -1.03 -12.37 -12.93
C PHE A 163 -1.19 -11.21 -13.95
N LEU A 164 -0.08 -10.78 -14.56
CA LEU A 164 -0.14 -9.73 -15.59
C LEU A 164 -0.83 -10.18 -16.88
N LEU A 165 -0.66 -11.43 -17.29
CA LEU A 165 -1.40 -11.97 -18.45
C LEU A 165 -2.91 -11.93 -18.24
N LEU A 166 -3.41 -12.26 -17.04
CA LEU A 166 -4.82 -12.12 -16.69
C LEU A 166 -5.29 -10.65 -16.81
N THR A 167 -4.48 -9.72 -16.34
CA THR A 167 -4.76 -8.28 -16.39
C THR A 167 -4.78 -7.76 -17.84
N VAL A 168 -3.77 -8.11 -18.62
CA VAL A 168 -3.63 -7.74 -20.04
C VAL A 168 -4.76 -8.34 -20.86
N TRP A 169 -5.06 -9.62 -20.67
CA TRP A 169 -6.10 -10.32 -21.42
C TRP A 169 -7.46 -9.64 -21.26
N VAL A 170 -7.85 -9.29 -20.03
CA VAL A 170 -9.12 -8.61 -19.77
C VAL A 170 -9.13 -7.19 -20.32
N SER A 171 -8.07 -6.41 -20.09
CA SER A 171 -8.00 -5.03 -20.59
C SER A 171 -7.98 -4.98 -22.13
N ALA A 172 -7.36 -5.96 -22.80
CA ALA A 172 -7.32 -6.04 -24.27
C ALA A 172 -8.71 -6.21 -24.93
N GLN A 173 -9.67 -6.82 -24.22
CA GLN A 173 -11.03 -6.99 -24.72
C GLN A 173 -11.83 -5.67 -24.86
N GLY A 174 -11.30 -4.57 -24.33
CA GLY A 174 -11.91 -3.24 -24.44
C GLY A 174 -12.53 -2.74 -23.14
N VAL A 175 -12.99 -1.49 -23.16
CA VAL A 175 -13.55 -0.84 -21.97
C VAL A 175 -14.84 -1.52 -21.53
N VAL A 176 -15.73 -1.83 -22.45
CA VAL A 176 -17.08 -2.38 -22.15
C VAL A 176 -17.02 -3.89 -21.89
N LYS A 177 -16.45 -4.65 -22.84
CA LYS A 177 -16.47 -6.12 -22.79
C LYS A 177 -15.45 -6.68 -21.80
N GLY A 178 -14.31 -5.99 -21.62
CA GLY A 178 -13.25 -6.38 -20.70
C GLY A 178 -13.40 -5.66 -19.35
N LEU A 179 -12.91 -4.42 -19.25
CA LEU A 179 -12.78 -3.67 -18.00
C LEU A 179 -14.11 -3.54 -17.24
N GLU A 180 -15.15 -2.98 -17.88
CA GLU A 180 -16.46 -2.76 -17.24
C GLU A 180 -17.06 -4.06 -16.71
N ARG A 181 -17.03 -5.12 -17.54
CA ARG A 181 -17.58 -6.42 -17.16
C ARG A 181 -16.80 -7.05 -16.01
N ALA A 182 -15.46 -7.02 -16.09
CA ALA A 182 -14.59 -7.59 -15.07
C ALA A 182 -14.79 -6.90 -13.72
N LEU A 183 -14.76 -5.57 -13.66
CA LEU A 183 -14.91 -4.82 -12.42
C LEU A 183 -16.32 -4.98 -11.81
N ARG A 184 -17.36 -5.06 -12.64
CA ARG A 184 -18.74 -5.30 -12.17
C ARG A 184 -18.98 -6.71 -11.65
N VAL A 185 -18.11 -7.67 -11.93
CA VAL A 185 -18.18 -9.03 -11.40
C VAL A 185 -17.17 -9.22 -10.27
N ALA A 186 -15.91 -8.88 -10.49
CA ALA A 186 -14.84 -9.16 -9.54
C ALA A 186 -14.99 -8.38 -8.24
N VAL A 187 -15.37 -7.09 -8.28
CA VAL A 187 -15.54 -6.30 -7.05
C VAL A 187 -16.68 -6.83 -6.18
N PRO A 188 -17.91 -7.06 -6.66
CA PRO A 188 -18.94 -7.70 -5.85
C PRO A 188 -18.55 -9.10 -5.34
N VAL A 189 -17.85 -9.90 -6.16
CA VAL A 189 -17.38 -11.23 -5.72
C VAL A 189 -16.37 -11.10 -4.57
N ALA A 190 -15.41 -10.17 -4.67
CA ALA A 190 -14.47 -9.92 -3.58
C ALA A 190 -15.18 -9.47 -2.29
N LEU A 191 -16.20 -8.60 -2.40
CA LEU A 191 -17.01 -8.18 -1.24
C LEU A 191 -17.82 -9.32 -0.65
N VAL A 192 -18.40 -10.19 -1.47
CA VAL A 192 -19.11 -11.38 -0.98
C VAL A 192 -18.15 -12.34 -0.28
N LEU A 193 -16.96 -12.57 -0.85
CA LEU A 193 -15.92 -13.37 -0.19
C LEU A 193 -15.52 -12.75 1.15
N LEU A 194 -15.32 -11.44 1.22
CA LEU A 194 -15.03 -10.73 2.48
C LEU A 194 -16.14 -10.96 3.51
N LEU A 195 -17.41 -10.85 3.13
CA LEU A 195 -18.52 -11.06 4.04
C LEU A 195 -18.64 -12.52 4.51
N VAL A 196 -18.39 -13.49 3.63
CA VAL A 196 -18.36 -14.92 4.00
C VAL A 196 -17.20 -15.19 4.97
N LEU A 197 -16.02 -14.67 4.67
CA LEU A 197 -14.85 -14.82 5.54
C LEU A 197 -15.05 -14.10 6.88
N PHE A 198 -15.68 -12.93 6.88
CA PHE A 198 -16.06 -12.24 8.12
C PHE A 198 -17.07 -13.05 8.94
N ALA A 199 -18.06 -13.69 8.31
CA ALA A 199 -18.99 -14.58 9.01
C ALA A 199 -18.27 -15.80 9.62
N LEU A 200 -17.28 -16.37 8.91
CA LEU A 200 -16.41 -17.41 9.46
C LEU A 200 -15.58 -16.90 10.64
N ALA A 201 -15.07 -15.67 10.55
CA ALA A 201 -14.31 -15.03 11.62
C ALA A 201 -15.15 -14.79 12.88
N VAL A 202 -16.42 -14.43 12.71
CA VAL A 202 -17.39 -14.31 13.83
C VAL A 202 -17.68 -15.67 14.45
N TRP A 203 -17.76 -16.73 13.63
CA TRP A 203 -18.12 -18.08 14.11
C TRP A 203 -16.95 -18.82 14.76
N PHE A 204 -15.77 -18.76 14.20
CA PHE A 204 -14.62 -19.53 14.63
C PHE A 204 -13.54 -18.69 15.33
N GLY A 205 -13.55 -17.38 15.13
CA GLY A 205 -12.54 -16.45 15.65
C GLY A 205 -12.92 -15.82 16.99
N ARG A 206 -12.09 -14.88 17.44
CA ARG A 206 -12.30 -14.08 18.66
C ARG A 206 -12.76 -12.67 18.30
N ILE A 207 -14.03 -12.54 17.94
CA ILE A 207 -14.60 -11.26 17.48
C ILE A 207 -14.56 -10.16 18.56
N ASP A 208 -14.70 -10.52 19.85
CA ASP A 208 -14.66 -9.54 20.94
C ASP A 208 -13.30 -8.86 21.01
N GLY A 209 -12.20 -9.64 20.90
CA GLY A 209 -10.85 -9.07 20.85
C GLY A 209 -10.63 -8.19 19.62
N ALA A 210 -11.17 -8.56 18.47
CA ALA A 210 -11.09 -7.74 17.27
C ALA A 210 -11.86 -6.41 17.42
N ILE A 211 -13.03 -6.43 18.06
CA ILE A 211 -13.80 -5.22 18.37
C ILE A 211 -13.01 -4.30 19.31
N ASP A 212 -12.39 -4.83 20.35
CA ASP A 212 -11.59 -4.07 21.29
C ASP A 212 -10.38 -3.40 20.63
N HIS A 213 -9.74 -4.08 19.66
CA HIS A 213 -8.58 -3.53 18.94
C HIS A 213 -8.96 -2.49 17.89
N ILE A 214 -10.05 -2.72 17.15
CA ILE A 214 -10.41 -1.92 15.96
C ILE A 214 -11.44 -0.83 16.28
N LEU A 215 -12.44 -1.12 17.13
CA LEU A 215 -13.58 -0.23 17.33
C LEU A 215 -13.62 0.44 18.71
N ALA A 216 -12.94 -0.13 19.74
CA ALA A 216 -12.91 0.52 21.04
C ALA A 216 -12.26 1.91 20.95
N MET A 217 -12.86 2.86 21.65
CA MET A 217 -12.35 4.24 21.69
C MET A 217 -11.29 4.36 22.80
N ARG A 218 -10.01 4.44 22.41
CA ARG A 218 -8.87 4.55 23.33
C ARG A 218 -8.19 5.91 23.14
N PRO A 219 -8.63 6.95 23.84
CA PRO A 219 -8.05 8.29 23.73
C PRO A 219 -6.58 8.35 24.20
N GLU A 220 -6.17 7.46 25.10
CA GLU A 220 -4.80 7.32 25.60
C GLU A 220 -3.79 6.97 24.51
N ASP A 221 -4.20 6.24 23.46
CA ASP A 221 -3.37 5.86 22.32
C ASP A 221 -3.29 6.95 21.24
N MET A 222 -4.10 8.03 21.39
CA MET A 222 -4.12 9.12 20.44
C MET A 222 -2.95 10.07 20.62
N SER A 223 -2.29 10.42 19.54
CA SER A 223 -1.13 11.30 19.54
C SER A 223 -1.06 12.11 18.24
N TRP A 224 -0.10 13.02 18.15
CA TRP A 224 0.18 13.71 16.88
C TRP A 224 0.56 12.73 15.75
N LYS A 225 1.17 11.60 16.09
CA LYS A 225 1.48 10.52 15.13
C LYS A 225 0.21 9.90 14.56
N SER A 226 -0.88 9.84 15.32
CA SER A 226 -2.18 9.32 14.87
C SER A 226 -2.77 10.18 13.75
N LEU A 227 -2.65 11.53 13.86
CA LEU A 227 -3.07 12.42 12.78
C LEU A 227 -2.22 12.24 11.51
N THR A 228 -0.90 12.09 11.68
CA THR A 228 0.01 11.82 10.56
C THR A 228 -0.35 10.52 9.86
N ALA A 229 -0.56 9.45 10.61
CA ALA A 229 -0.93 8.14 10.09
C ALA A 229 -2.29 8.17 9.39
N ALA A 230 -3.28 8.86 9.96
CA ALA A 230 -4.60 9.02 9.37
C ALA A 230 -4.58 9.81 8.05
N LEU A 231 -3.85 10.92 8.00
CA LEU A 231 -3.67 11.72 6.78
C LEU A 231 -2.93 10.93 5.71
N PHE A 232 -1.87 10.24 6.10
CA PHE A 232 -1.09 9.41 5.20
C PHE A 232 -1.95 8.31 4.58
N HIS A 233 -2.61 7.51 5.41
CA HIS A 233 -3.46 6.44 4.93
C HIS A 233 -4.62 6.96 4.08
N ALA A 234 -5.30 8.04 4.48
CA ALA A 234 -6.37 8.67 3.71
C ALA A 234 -5.91 9.14 2.33
N PHE A 235 -4.67 9.62 2.20
CA PHE A 235 -4.14 10.09 0.94
C PHE A 235 -3.77 8.95 -0.01
N PHE A 236 -3.11 7.90 0.50
CA PHE A 236 -2.60 6.82 -0.36
C PHE A 236 -3.65 5.75 -0.71
N THR A 237 -4.63 5.47 0.16
CA THR A 237 -5.63 4.42 -0.06
C THR A 237 -6.50 4.65 -1.30
N LEU A 238 -6.71 5.89 -1.73
CA LEU A 238 -7.63 6.24 -2.82
C LEU A 238 -7.00 6.34 -4.20
N GLY A 239 -5.72 6.03 -4.36
CA GLY A 239 -5.08 6.02 -5.67
C GLY A 239 -5.04 7.37 -6.38
N LEU A 240 -4.80 8.46 -5.65
CA LEU A 240 -4.72 9.82 -6.16
C LEU A 240 -3.40 10.11 -6.89
N GLY A 241 -3.42 11.09 -7.78
CA GLY A 241 -2.21 11.53 -8.49
C GLY A 241 -1.71 10.57 -9.56
N MET A 242 -2.42 9.48 -9.83
CA MET A 242 -2.06 8.45 -10.82
C MET A 242 -2.94 8.50 -12.08
N GLY A 243 -3.77 9.53 -12.25
CA GLY A 243 -4.67 9.66 -13.40
C GLY A 243 -5.82 8.64 -13.44
N VAL A 244 -5.94 7.78 -12.43
CA VAL A 244 -6.99 6.76 -12.32
C VAL A 244 -8.37 7.42 -12.25
N TRP A 245 -8.54 8.42 -11.41
CA TRP A 245 -9.81 9.13 -11.29
C TRP A 245 -10.18 9.92 -12.55
N ALA A 246 -9.17 10.46 -13.25
CA ALA A 246 -9.39 11.15 -14.51
C ALA A 246 -9.89 10.18 -15.59
N ILE A 247 -9.26 9.01 -15.76
CA ILE A 247 -9.69 8.03 -16.77
C ILE A 247 -11.08 7.45 -16.44
N LEU A 248 -11.36 7.15 -15.17
CA LEU A 248 -12.67 6.71 -14.72
C LEU A 248 -13.73 7.80 -14.91
N GLY A 249 -13.38 9.06 -14.62
CA GLY A 249 -14.21 10.22 -14.92
C GLY A 249 -14.55 10.35 -16.40
N ALA A 250 -13.56 10.17 -17.26
CA ALA A 250 -13.74 10.17 -18.71
C ALA A 250 -14.65 9.04 -19.22
N TYR A 251 -14.61 7.87 -18.57
CA TYR A 251 -15.45 6.71 -18.92
C TYR A 251 -16.88 6.81 -18.40
N THR A 252 -17.24 7.78 -17.56
CA THR A 252 -18.58 7.86 -16.98
C THR A 252 -19.70 7.86 -18.02
N ALA A 253 -20.71 7.02 -17.80
CA ALA A 253 -21.93 7.00 -18.61
C ALA A 253 -22.71 8.33 -18.46
N PRO A 254 -23.47 8.74 -19.51
CA PRO A 254 -24.34 9.90 -19.41
C PRO A 254 -25.31 9.82 -18.20
N GLY A 255 -25.51 10.96 -17.53
CA GLY A 255 -26.42 11.04 -16.37
C GLY A 255 -25.90 10.38 -15.09
N THR A 256 -24.61 10.00 -15.00
CA THR A 256 -24.00 9.51 -13.77
C THR A 256 -23.83 10.67 -12.78
N HIS A 257 -24.31 10.49 -11.54
CA HIS A 257 -24.12 11.43 -10.44
C HIS A 257 -22.72 11.27 -9.82
N LEU A 258 -21.68 11.74 -10.54
CA LEU A 258 -20.27 11.49 -10.23
C LEU A 258 -19.92 11.77 -8.76
N LYS A 259 -20.24 12.93 -8.24
CA LYS A 259 -19.88 13.33 -6.85
C LYS A 259 -20.54 12.45 -5.78
N ARG A 260 -21.82 12.08 -5.98
CA ARG A 260 -22.51 11.16 -5.06
C ARG A 260 -21.91 9.75 -5.14
N SER A 261 -21.56 9.30 -6.34
CA SER A 261 -20.90 8.00 -6.51
C SER A 261 -19.52 7.98 -5.86
N ILE A 262 -18.74 9.06 -5.97
CA ILE A 262 -17.43 9.18 -5.32
C ILE A 262 -17.58 9.15 -3.79
N LEU A 263 -18.51 9.89 -3.21
CA LEU A 263 -18.76 9.85 -1.77
C LEU A 263 -19.18 8.46 -1.31
N ALA A 264 -20.05 7.78 -2.07
CA ALA A 264 -20.46 6.41 -1.75
C ALA A 264 -19.28 5.41 -1.84
N VAL A 265 -18.36 5.60 -2.78
CA VAL A 265 -17.13 4.79 -2.89
C VAL A 265 -16.25 4.99 -1.65
N VAL A 266 -16.02 6.23 -1.25
CA VAL A 266 -15.20 6.57 -0.07
C VAL A 266 -15.76 5.94 1.21
N LEU A 267 -17.05 6.03 1.42
CA LEU A 267 -17.72 5.43 2.60
C LEU A 267 -17.68 3.90 2.55
N MET A 268 -17.87 3.31 1.37
CA MET A 268 -17.78 1.85 1.19
C MET A 268 -16.35 1.35 1.37
N ASP A 269 -15.35 2.07 0.87
CA ASP A 269 -13.93 1.76 1.06
C ASP A 269 -13.57 1.70 2.56
N THR A 270 -13.99 2.69 3.33
CA THR A 270 -13.82 2.70 4.79
C THR A 270 -14.54 1.54 5.47
N LEU A 271 -15.78 1.24 5.05
CA LEU A 271 -16.53 0.09 5.58
C LEU A 271 -15.81 -1.24 5.28
N VAL A 272 -15.32 -1.41 4.07
CA VAL A 272 -14.53 -2.60 3.68
C VAL A 272 -13.28 -2.72 4.54
N ALA A 273 -12.56 -1.62 4.78
CA ALA A 273 -11.35 -1.62 5.62
C ALA A 273 -11.68 -2.02 7.08
N ILE A 274 -12.80 -1.54 7.65
CA ILE A 274 -13.24 -1.93 8.99
C ILE A 274 -13.62 -3.41 9.05
N VAL A 275 -14.43 -3.90 8.10
CA VAL A 275 -14.84 -5.31 8.06
C VAL A 275 -13.65 -6.24 7.84
N ALA A 276 -12.72 -5.87 6.95
CA ALA A 276 -11.48 -6.61 6.73
C ALA A 276 -10.61 -6.64 8.00
N GLY A 277 -10.50 -5.51 8.69
CA GLY A 277 -9.78 -5.43 9.95
C GLY A 277 -10.37 -6.35 11.03
N LEU A 278 -11.68 -6.29 11.24
CA LEU A 278 -12.36 -7.17 12.19
C LEU A 278 -12.17 -8.65 11.82
N MET A 279 -12.28 -9.00 10.53
CA MET A 279 -12.05 -10.35 10.04
C MET A 279 -10.62 -10.82 10.35
N ILE A 280 -9.62 -10.04 9.97
CA ILE A 280 -8.21 -10.41 10.14
C ILE A 280 -7.85 -10.52 11.62
N PHE A 281 -8.24 -9.53 12.44
CA PHE A 281 -7.97 -9.56 13.86
C PHE A 281 -8.70 -10.70 14.58
N ALA A 282 -9.94 -10.98 14.24
CA ALA A 282 -10.67 -12.10 14.84
C ALA A 282 -10.06 -13.46 14.50
N MET A 283 -9.50 -13.62 13.29
CA MET A 283 -8.88 -14.86 12.84
C MET A 283 -7.42 -15.02 13.24
N ALA A 284 -6.65 -13.92 13.31
CA ALA A 284 -5.21 -14.00 13.60
C ALA A 284 -4.88 -14.10 15.10
N THR A 285 -5.81 -13.83 16.02
CA THR A 285 -5.58 -13.76 17.46
C THR A 285 -5.97 -15.02 18.21
N ASN A 286 -5.39 -16.15 17.91
CA ASN A 286 -5.60 -17.36 18.73
C ASN A 286 -4.94 -17.29 20.14
N GLY A 287 -4.99 -16.12 20.79
CA GLY A 287 -4.62 -15.95 22.19
C GLY A 287 -3.21 -15.45 22.47
N ASN A 288 -2.38 -15.25 21.48
CA ASN A 288 -1.09 -14.60 21.64
C ASN A 288 -1.24 -13.10 21.31
N SER A 289 -0.64 -12.28 22.18
CA SER A 289 -0.54 -10.84 22.01
C SER A 289 -0.07 -10.49 20.60
N PHE A 290 -0.68 -9.47 19.99
CA PHE A 290 -0.23 -8.83 18.75
C PHE A 290 1.09 -8.09 18.98
N ASP A 291 2.10 -8.76 19.52
CA ASP A 291 3.39 -8.17 19.80
C ASP A 291 4.18 -7.98 18.50
N GLY A 292 3.90 -6.89 17.81
CA GLY A 292 4.78 -6.32 16.79
C GLY A 292 4.69 -6.88 15.37
N GLU A 293 3.79 -7.81 15.07
CA GLU A 293 3.61 -8.26 13.68
C GLU A 293 3.02 -7.16 12.80
N ARG A 294 3.81 -6.69 11.87
CA ARG A 294 3.41 -5.62 10.95
C ARG A 294 2.64 -6.18 9.76
N GLY A 295 1.70 -5.40 9.25
CA GLY A 295 0.66 -5.74 8.29
C GLY A 295 0.94 -6.82 7.24
N PHE A 296 2.10 -6.85 6.56
CA PHE A 296 2.39 -7.84 5.52
C PHE A 296 2.56 -9.26 6.12
N SER A 297 3.32 -9.39 7.20
CA SER A 297 3.52 -10.66 7.91
C SER A 297 2.18 -11.20 8.45
N LEU A 298 1.33 -10.32 8.96
CA LEU A 298 -0.01 -10.68 9.42
C LEU A 298 -0.84 -11.38 8.34
N LEU A 299 -0.81 -10.88 7.09
CA LEU A 299 -1.60 -11.45 6.00
C LEU A 299 -0.96 -12.71 5.41
N PHE A 300 0.36 -12.74 5.22
CA PHE A 300 1.04 -13.80 4.48
C PHE A 300 1.72 -14.87 5.35
N VAL A 301 1.87 -14.64 6.65
CA VAL A 301 2.46 -15.60 7.59
C VAL A 301 1.43 -16.01 8.65
N SER A 302 1.01 -15.09 9.51
CA SER A 302 0.18 -15.42 10.68
C SER A 302 -1.21 -15.89 10.30
N MET A 303 -1.84 -15.25 9.31
CA MET A 303 -3.19 -15.64 8.87
C MET A 303 -3.27 -17.05 8.29
N PRO A 304 -2.38 -17.51 7.36
CA PRO A 304 -2.36 -18.91 6.93
C PRO A 304 -2.19 -19.91 8.06
N VAL A 305 -1.31 -19.64 9.04
CA VAL A 305 -1.07 -20.51 10.21
C VAL A 305 -2.33 -20.68 11.04
N THR A 306 -3.00 -19.58 11.35
CA THR A 306 -4.24 -19.61 12.14
C THR A 306 -5.38 -20.31 11.38
N LEU A 307 -5.52 -20.01 10.09
CA LEU A 307 -6.54 -20.64 9.26
C LEU A 307 -6.28 -22.15 9.03
N ALA A 308 -5.02 -22.58 9.08
CA ALA A 308 -4.66 -24.00 8.95
C ALA A 308 -5.24 -24.87 10.07
N GLN A 309 -5.64 -24.28 11.21
CA GLN A 309 -6.27 -24.96 12.34
C GLN A 309 -7.79 -25.12 12.17
N LEU A 310 -8.40 -24.47 11.17
CA LEU A 310 -9.83 -24.54 10.94
C LEU A 310 -10.25 -25.80 10.17
N PRO A 311 -11.51 -26.28 10.33
CA PRO A 311 -12.07 -27.29 9.46
C PRO A 311 -12.04 -26.81 7.99
N ALA A 312 -11.67 -27.70 7.06
CA ALA A 312 -11.53 -27.37 5.64
C ALA A 312 -10.56 -26.20 5.36
N SER A 313 -9.49 -26.10 6.16
CA SER A 313 -8.47 -25.04 6.12
C SER A 313 -7.96 -24.74 4.71
N GLN A 314 -7.72 -25.74 3.89
CA GLN A 314 -7.26 -25.60 2.51
C GLN A 314 -8.21 -24.72 1.68
N PHE A 315 -9.52 -24.95 1.82
CA PHE A 315 -10.53 -24.18 1.12
C PHE A 315 -10.62 -22.74 1.67
N VAL A 316 -10.58 -22.57 2.99
CA VAL A 316 -10.66 -21.25 3.64
C VAL A 316 -9.43 -20.40 3.28
N ILE A 317 -8.22 -20.95 3.33
CA ILE A 317 -6.99 -20.25 2.95
C ILE A 317 -7.06 -19.86 1.46
N ALA A 318 -7.45 -20.79 0.58
CA ALA A 318 -7.61 -20.48 -0.84
C ALA A 318 -8.65 -19.37 -1.09
N MET A 319 -9.76 -19.34 -0.34
CA MET A 319 -10.78 -18.29 -0.41
C MET A 319 -10.26 -16.93 0.03
N VAL A 320 -9.48 -16.86 1.11
CA VAL A 320 -8.85 -15.60 1.57
C VAL A 320 -7.93 -15.05 0.49
N PHE A 321 -7.02 -15.86 -0.05
CA PHE A 321 -6.09 -15.39 -1.06
C PHE A 321 -6.75 -15.15 -2.42
N LEU A 322 -7.83 -15.85 -2.76
CA LEU A 322 -8.65 -15.50 -3.91
C LEU A 322 -9.28 -14.11 -3.77
N MET A 323 -9.80 -13.77 -2.59
CA MET A 323 -10.29 -12.41 -2.29
C MET A 323 -9.17 -11.39 -2.48
N VAL A 324 -7.97 -11.64 -1.91
CA VAL A 324 -6.80 -10.77 -2.06
C VAL A 324 -6.41 -10.60 -3.53
N VAL A 325 -6.36 -11.70 -4.30
CA VAL A 325 -6.09 -11.66 -5.75
C VAL A 325 -7.11 -10.78 -6.47
N LEU A 326 -8.40 -10.93 -6.21
CA LEU A 326 -9.43 -10.12 -6.86
C LEU A 326 -9.28 -8.64 -6.54
N ILE A 327 -8.95 -8.29 -5.30
CA ILE A 327 -8.69 -6.92 -4.86
C ILE A 327 -7.48 -6.34 -5.61
N VAL A 328 -6.32 -7.00 -5.57
CA VAL A 328 -5.11 -6.53 -6.26
C VAL A 328 -5.31 -6.48 -7.77
N TRP A 329 -6.02 -7.43 -8.33
CA TRP A 329 -6.30 -7.50 -9.77
C TRP A 329 -7.19 -6.34 -10.25
N THR A 330 -8.24 -5.99 -9.50
CA THR A 330 -9.10 -4.85 -9.84
C THR A 330 -8.35 -3.53 -9.72
N THR A 331 -7.48 -3.37 -8.73
CA THR A 331 -6.57 -2.22 -8.61
C THR A 331 -5.60 -2.16 -9.80
N SER A 332 -4.99 -3.29 -10.18
CA SER A 332 -4.06 -3.37 -11.32
C SER A 332 -4.73 -3.04 -12.65
N LEU A 333 -5.99 -3.49 -12.87
CA LEU A 333 -6.78 -3.11 -14.04
C LEU A 333 -7.00 -1.60 -14.11
N ASN A 334 -7.31 -0.96 -12.97
CA ASN A 334 -7.51 0.48 -12.89
C ASN A 334 -6.22 1.28 -13.07
N LEU A 335 -5.07 0.79 -12.59
CA LEU A 335 -3.75 1.40 -12.80
C LEU A 335 -3.26 1.28 -14.25
N LEU A 336 -3.60 0.19 -14.94
CA LEU A 336 -3.25 -0.02 -16.34
C LEU A 336 -3.96 0.95 -17.28
N GLU A 337 -5.22 1.31 -16.98
CA GLU A 337 -6.07 2.10 -17.89
C GLU A 337 -5.56 3.52 -18.18
N PRO A 338 -5.07 4.34 -17.22
CA PRO A 338 -4.51 5.66 -17.55
C PRO A 338 -3.32 5.57 -18.51
N VAL A 339 -2.47 4.56 -18.32
CA VAL A 339 -1.26 4.34 -19.13
C VAL A 339 -1.63 3.91 -20.55
N VAL A 340 -2.53 2.94 -20.67
CA VAL A 340 -3.06 2.49 -21.98
C VAL A 340 -3.83 3.60 -22.68
N GLY A 341 -4.66 4.35 -21.95
CA GLY A 341 -5.40 5.49 -22.49
C GLY A 341 -4.47 6.54 -23.09
N TRP A 342 -3.46 6.95 -22.32
CA TRP A 342 -2.44 7.89 -22.78
C TRP A 342 -1.67 7.37 -24.00
N PHE A 343 -1.20 6.12 -23.97
CA PHE A 343 -0.43 5.54 -25.06
C PHE A 343 -1.24 5.49 -26.37
N ARG A 344 -2.53 5.14 -26.28
CA ARG A 344 -3.46 5.15 -27.42
C ARG A 344 -3.73 6.56 -27.95
N GLU A 345 -3.92 7.52 -27.07
CA GLU A 345 -4.12 8.92 -27.45
C GLU A 345 -2.89 9.47 -28.16
N TRP A 346 -1.70 9.11 -27.68
CA TRP A 346 -0.43 9.57 -28.23
C TRP A 346 -0.08 8.92 -29.56
N THR A 347 -0.14 7.59 -29.64
CA THR A 347 0.32 6.82 -30.82
C THR A 347 -0.78 6.56 -31.85
N GLY A 348 -2.04 6.48 -31.42
CA GLY A 348 -3.17 6.02 -32.22
C GLY A 348 -3.22 4.51 -32.43
N ALA A 349 -2.40 3.75 -31.72
CA ALA A 349 -2.38 2.30 -31.81
C ALA A 349 -3.71 1.65 -31.38
N PRO A 350 -4.06 0.50 -31.95
CA PRO A 350 -5.23 -0.26 -31.53
C PRO A 350 -5.08 -0.71 -30.06
N ARG A 351 -6.21 -0.82 -29.35
CA ARG A 351 -6.21 -1.11 -27.91
C ARG A 351 -5.44 -2.39 -27.55
N GLY A 352 -5.67 -3.47 -28.31
CA GLY A 352 -4.99 -4.75 -28.04
C GLY A 352 -3.47 -4.63 -28.04
N LEU A 353 -2.91 -3.97 -29.08
CA LEU A 353 -1.48 -3.73 -29.17
C LEU A 353 -0.98 -2.83 -28.02
N SER A 354 -1.72 -1.77 -27.70
CA SER A 354 -1.34 -0.85 -26.62
C SER A 354 -1.29 -1.56 -25.27
N VAL A 355 -2.29 -2.37 -24.96
CA VAL A 355 -2.37 -3.14 -23.72
C VAL A 355 -1.24 -4.17 -23.64
N MET A 356 -0.93 -4.86 -24.75
CA MET A 356 0.17 -5.83 -24.82
C MET A 356 1.53 -5.15 -24.57
N LEU A 357 1.80 -4.04 -25.23
CA LEU A 357 3.08 -3.33 -25.09
C LEU A 357 3.26 -2.76 -23.68
N ILE A 358 2.21 -2.14 -23.13
CA ILE A 358 2.25 -1.60 -21.76
C ILE A 358 2.33 -2.73 -20.73
N GLY A 359 1.61 -3.83 -20.92
CA GLY A 359 1.68 -5.00 -20.06
C GLY A 359 3.06 -5.65 -20.06
N LEU A 360 3.69 -5.78 -21.24
CA LEU A 360 5.07 -6.25 -21.35
C LEU A 360 6.06 -5.31 -20.64
N ALA A 361 5.90 -4.00 -20.84
CA ALA A 361 6.72 -3.00 -20.17
C ALA A 361 6.54 -3.06 -18.64
N ALA A 362 5.30 -3.23 -18.15
CA ALA A 362 4.99 -3.38 -16.73
C ALA A 362 5.58 -4.68 -16.15
N TRP A 363 5.55 -5.78 -16.92
CA TRP A 363 6.20 -7.03 -16.51
C TRP A 363 7.71 -6.84 -16.37
N LEU A 364 8.38 -6.25 -17.37
CA LEU A 364 9.82 -5.99 -17.33
C LEU A 364 10.20 -5.04 -16.18
N ALA A 365 9.43 -3.98 -15.95
CA ALA A 365 9.65 -3.07 -14.83
C ALA A 365 9.40 -3.76 -13.47
N GLY A 366 8.38 -4.62 -13.39
CA GLY A 366 8.08 -5.42 -12.20
C GLY A 366 9.16 -6.45 -11.87
N LEU A 367 9.90 -6.95 -12.88
CA LEU A 367 11.06 -7.80 -12.61
C LEU A 367 12.14 -7.10 -11.78
N ALA A 368 12.33 -5.79 -11.96
CA ALA A 368 13.28 -5.04 -11.15
C ALA A 368 12.89 -5.06 -9.66
N SER A 369 11.58 -4.91 -9.36
CA SER A 369 11.05 -5.05 -8.00
C SER A 369 11.18 -6.49 -7.49
N LEU A 370 10.78 -7.48 -8.31
CA LEU A 370 10.81 -8.89 -7.95
C LEU A 370 12.23 -9.38 -7.65
N LEU A 371 13.18 -9.04 -8.52
CA LEU A 371 14.59 -9.45 -8.35
C LEU A 371 15.25 -8.76 -7.15
N SER A 372 14.74 -7.61 -6.72
CA SER A 372 15.20 -6.94 -5.49
C SER A 372 14.96 -7.74 -4.21
N PHE A 373 14.05 -8.71 -4.24
CA PHE A 373 13.75 -9.54 -3.08
C PHE A 373 14.59 -10.84 -3.04
N ASN A 374 15.24 -11.19 -4.15
CA ASN A 374 16.01 -12.43 -4.26
C ASN A 374 17.42 -12.23 -4.89
N LEU A 375 17.57 -12.31 -6.20
CA LEU A 375 18.90 -12.24 -6.86
C LEU A 375 19.64 -10.93 -6.59
N TRP A 376 18.95 -9.82 -6.45
CA TRP A 376 19.51 -8.48 -6.20
C TRP A 376 19.30 -8.00 -4.76
N ALA A 377 18.98 -8.90 -3.84
CA ALA A 377 18.75 -8.53 -2.43
C ALA A 377 20.00 -7.92 -1.78
N ASP A 378 21.19 -8.40 -2.17
CA ASP A 378 22.48 -7.90 -1.71
C ASP A 378 22.98 -6.68 -2.52
N GLU A 379 22.39 -6.41 -3.70
CA GLU A 379 22.79 -5.31 -4.57
C GLU A 379 22.09 -4.02 -4.11
N ARG A 380 22.82 -3.20 -3.37
CA ARG A 380 22.30 -1.94 -2.82
C ARG A 380 22.78 -0.75 -3.63
N LEU A 381 21.87 -0.09 -4.33
CA LEU A 381 22.13 1.16 -5.02
C LEU A 381 21.97 2.32 -4.03
N GLY A 382 23.08 2.99 -3.63
CA GLY A 382 23.01 4.09 -2.66
C GLY A 382 22.41 3.67 -1.31
N GLY A 383 22.66 2.44 -0.87
CA GLY A 383 22.22 1.92 0.43
C GLY A 383 20.82 1.28 0.46
N ALA A 384 20.08 1.27 -0.65
CA ALA A 384 18.74 0.67 -0.72
C ALA A 384 18.56 -0.26 -1.92
N THR A 385 17.64 -1.21 -1.83
CA THR A 385 17.26 -2.07 -2.95
C THR A 385 16.47 -1.28 -4.01
N VAL A 386 16.40 -1.80 -5.23
CA VAL A 386 15.66 -1.17 -6.33
C VAL A 386 14.18 -0.98 -5.97
N PHE A 387 13.57 -1.95 -5.30
CA PHE A 387 12.18 -1.85 -4.85
C PHE A 387 11.98 -0.68 -3.87
N ARG A 388 12.88 -0.51 -2.90
CA ARG A 388 12.82 0.61 -1.94
C ARG A 388 12.93 1.97 -2.62
N TRP A 389 13.79 2.09 -3.63
CA TRP A 389 13.86 3.33 -4.43
C TRP A 389 12.58 3.58 -5.24
N LEU A 390 11.99 2.53 -5.83
CA LEU A 390 10.71 2.65 -6.54
C LEU A 390 9.58 3.10 -5.60
N GLU A 391 9.49 2.51 -4.43
CA GLU A 391 8.52 2.86 -3.39
C GLU A 391 8.71 4.31 -2.91
N LEU A 392 9.95 4.69 -2.57
CA LEU A 392 10.27 6.04 -2.12
C LEU A 392 9.99 7.09 -3.21
N LEU A 393 10.41 6.82 -4.44
CA LEU A 393 10.20 7.73 -5.57
C LEU A 393 8.71 7.91 -5.88
N THR A 394 7.92 6.83 -5.84
CA THR A 394 6.48 6.92 -6.10
C THR A 394 5.72 7.51 -4.94
N GLY A 395 5.84 6.95 -3.74
CA GLY A 395 5.09 7.36 -2.55
C GLY A 395 5.58 8.67 -1.94
N GLY A 396 6.90 8.85 -1.83
CA GLY A 396 7.49 10.05 -1.21
C GLY A 396 7.50 11.28 -2.10
N LEU A 397 7.69 11.10 -3.40
CA LEU A 397 7.89 12.23 -4.31
C LEU A 397 6.81 12.34 -5.40
N LEU A 398 6.62 11.31 -6.22
CA LEU A 398 5.90 11.45 -7.48
C LEU A 398 4.40 11.68 -7.26
N ILE A 399 3.75 10.86 -6.45
CA ILE A 399 2.32 10.97 -6.15
C ILE A 399 2.00 12.28 -5.41
N PRO A 400 2.70 12.65 -4.32
CA PRO A 400 2.51 13.96 -3.67
C PRO A 400 2.74 15.14 -4.61
N LEU A 401 3.80 15.10 -5.43
CA LEU A 401 4.12 16.16 -6.38
C LEU A 401 2.99 16.37 -7.40
N VAL A 402 2.46 15.29 -7.99
CA VAL A 402 1.32 15.36 -8.92
C VAL A 402 0.09 15.96 -8.25
N ALA A 403 -0.22 15.52 -7.04
CA ALA A 403 -1.36 16.01 -6.28
C ALA A 403 -1.25 17.52 -5.96
N ILE A 404 -0.05 17.96 -5.54
CA ILE A 404 0.25 19.38 -5.30
C ILE A 404 0.11 20.18 -6.59
N LEU A 405 0.74 19.73 -7.68
CA LEU A 405 0.69 20.43 -8.96
C LEU A 405 -0.75 20.52 -9.50
N LEU A 406 -1.55 19.45 -9.37
CA LEU A 406 -2.96 19.48 -9.77
C LEU A 406 -3.75 20.47 -8.90
N ALA A 407 -3.55 20.46 -7.58
CA ALA A 407 -4.22 21.37 -6.66
C ALA A 407 -3.85 22.83 -6.95
N LEU A 408 -2.58 23.11 -7.19
CA LEU A 408 -2.10 24.45 -7.59
C LEU A 408 -2.67 24.88 -8.95
N PHE A 409 -2.69 23.98 -9.93
CA PHE A 409 -3.25 24.30 -11.25
C PHE A 409 -4.72 24.68 -11.14
N VAL A 410 -5.52 23.89 -10.43
CA VAL A 410 -6.97 24.13 -10.28
C VAL A 410 -7.24 25.34 -9.38
N GLY A 411 -6.50 25.51 -8.28
CA GLY A 411 -6.73 26.59 -7.30
C GLY A 411 -6.21 27.95 -7.74
N TRP A 412 -5.16 28.02 -8.57
CA TRP A 412 -4.48 29.27 -8.92
C TRP A 412 -4.47 29.60 -10.41
N CYS A 413 -4.45 28.56 -11.29
CA CYS A 413 -4.35 28.78 -12.74
C CYS A 413 -5.70 28.86 -13.42
N LEU A 414 -6.70 28.13 -12.94
CA LEU A 414 -8.05 28.18 -13.50
C LEU A 414 -8.81 29.45 -13.05
N THR A 415 -9.63 29.99 -13.93
CA THR A 415 -10.59 31.02 -13.54
C THR A 415 -11.68 30.44 -12.66
N ARG A 416 -12.23 31.22 -11.73
CA ARG A 416 -13.33 30.77 -10.86
C ARG A 416 -14.52 30.24 -11.66
N HIS A 417 -14.82 30.86 -12.81
CA HIS A 417 -15.88 30.42 -13.70
C HIS A 417 -15.61 29.02 -14.28
N LEU A 418 -14.41 28.78 -14.79
CA LEU A 418 -14.02 27.47 -15.36
C LEU A 418 -13.99 26.40 -14.26
N ALA A 419 -13.46 26.72 -13.08
CA ALA A 419 -13.46 25.83 -11.93
C ALA A 419 -14.90 25.45 -11.47
N ALA A 420 -15.82 26.43 -11.45
CA ALA A 420 -17.24 26.20 -11.16
C ALA A 420 -17.91 25.34 -12.25
N THR A 421 -17.58 25.58 -13.53
CA THR A 421 -18.09 24.77 -14.65
C THR A 421 -17.61 23.32 -14.54
N LEU A 422 -16.35 23.09 -14.20
CA LEU A 422 -15.79 21.74 -13.96
C LEU A 422 -16.53 21.05 -12.82
N LEU A 423 -16.72 21.75 -11.69
CA LEU A 423 -17.41 21.22 -10.53
C LEU A 423 -18.91 20.97 -10.80
N GLY A 424 -19.51 21.74 -11.69
CA GLY A 424 -20.93 21.67 -12.03
C GLY A 424 -21.83 22.10 -10.86
N GLU A 425 -23.11 21.70 -10.87
CA GLU A 425 -24.07 22.09 -9.84
C GLU A 425 -23.67 21.55 -8.46
N VAL A 426 -23.38 22.47 -7.53
CA VAL A 426 -23.11 22.23 -6.11
C VAL A 426 -23.58 23.43 -5.29
N PRO A 427 -23.89 23.25 -4.00
CA PRO A 427 -24.15 24.36 -3.09
C PRO A 427 -22.97 25.36 -3.10
N ARG A 428 -23.28 26.67 -3.07
CA ARG A 428 -22.25 27.73 -3.09
C ARG A 428 -21.23 27.60 -1.97
N LEU A 429 -21.69 27.19 -0.77
CA LEU A 429 -20.81 26.94 0.37
C LEU A 429 -19.79 25.85 0.06
N PHE A 430 -20.23 24.72 -0.48
CA PHE A 430 -19.34 23.62 -0.86
C PHE A 430 -18.32 24.07 -1.93
N ALA A 431 -18.77 24.77 -2.97
CA ALA A 431 -17.88 25.29 -4.00
C ALA A 431 -16.81 26.25 -3.43
N GLY A 432 -17.20 27.09 -2.46
CA GLY A 432 -16.30 27.99 -1.77
C GLY A 432 -15.25 27.23 -0.94
N ILE A 433 -15.68 26.29 -0.12
CA ILE A 433 -14.80 25.45 0.71
C ILE A 433 -13.84 24.66 -0.19
N TRP A 434 -14.37 23.97 -1.22
CA TRP A 434 -13.56 23.20 -2.17
C TRP A 434 -12.47 24.05 -2.83
N PHE A 435 -12.81 25.27 -3.27
CA PHE A 435 -11.85 26.18 -3.91
C PHE A 435 -10.72 26.58 -2.96
N TRP A 436 -11.03 26.91 -1.70
CA TRP A 436 -10.03 27.29 -0.71
C TRP A 436 -9.18 26.09 -0.27
N VAL A 437 -9.79 24.91 -0.14
CA VAL A 437 -9.08 23.67 0.16
C VAL A 437 -8.07 23.34 -0.96
N MET A 438 -8.49 23.40 -2.22
CA MET A 438 -7.59 23.18 -3.38
C MET A 438 -6.47 24.21 -3.45
N ARG A 439 -6.75 25.45 -3.05
CA ARG A 439 -5.80 26.56 -3.18
C ARG A 439 -4.75 26.59 -2.09
N LEU A 440 -5.09 26.33 -0.85
CA LEU A 440 -4.24 26.51 0.32
C LEU A 440 -3.98 25.22 1.09
N VAL A 441 -5.03 24.50 1.47
CA VAL A 441 -4.94 23.37 2.40
C VAL A 441 -4.21 22.19 1.74
N LEU A 442 -4.66 21.79 0.56
CA LEU A 442 -4.12 20.60 -0.13
C LEU A 442 -2.64 20.70 -0.45
N PRO A 443 -2.12 21.79 -1.08
CA PRO A 443 -0.70 21.87 -1.37
C PRO A 443 0.19 21.75 -0.12
N VAL A 444 -0.23 22.37 0.99
CA VAL A 444 0.53 22.35 2.25
C VAL A 444 0.46 20.97 2.91
N VAL A 445 -0.75 20.41 3.06
CA VAL A 445 -0.95 19.11 3.72
C VAL A 445 -0.28 17.99 2.93
N VAL A 446 -0.41 17.97 1.60
CA VAL A 446 0.20 16.94 0.77
C VAL A 446 1.72 17.07 0.72
N ALA A 447 2.27 18.30 0.70
CA ALA A 447 3.72 18.52 0.83
C ALA A 447 4.24 17.99 2.17
N TRP A 448 3.52 18.25 3.26
CA TRP A 448 3.87 17.74 4.57
C TRP A 448 3.81 16.19 4.62
N ILE A 449 2.76 15.56 4.05
CA ILE A 449 2.66 14.11 3.92
C ILE A 449 3.86 13.54 3.16
N GLY A 450 4.22 14.13 2.01
CA GLY A 450 5.36 13.68 1.20
C GLY A 450 6.70 13.77 1.96
N VAL A 451 6.92 14.86 2.68
CA VAL A 451 8.13 15.03 3.51
C VAL A 451 8.18 14.01 4.65
N GLN A 452 7.07 13.82 5.36
CA GLN A 452 6.98 12.84 6.45
C GLN A 452 7.20 11.41 5.97
N TYR A 453 6.59 11.03 4.84
CA TYR A 453 6.81 9.72 4.22
C TYR A 453 8.28 9.50 3.85
N THR A 454 8.87 10.48 3.18
CA THR A 454 10.29 10.42 2.78
C THR A 454 11.19 10.30 4.00
N SER A 455 10.98 11.15 5.02
CA SER A 455 11.77 11.12 6.25
C SER A 455 11.65 9.80 6.99
N PHE A 456 10.43 9.24 7.08
CA PHE A 456 10.18 7.94 7.71
C PHE A 456 10.84 6.80 6.92
N SER A 457 10.67 6.76 5.59
CA SER A 457 11.28 5.74 4.74
C SER A 457 12.80 5.77 4.78
N LEU A 458 13.40 6.97 4.77
CA LEU A 458 14.85 7.14 4.90
C LEU A 458 15.36 6.74 6.30
N SER A 459 14.62 7.05 7.38
CA SER A 459 15.03 6.64 8.73
C SER A 459 15.00 5.12 8.90
N ASN A 460 14.04 4.44 8.29
CA ASN A 460 13.97 2.98 8.31
C ASN A 460 15.12 2.34 7.53
N LEU A 461 15.54 2.92 6.42
CA LEU A 461 16.73 2.46 5.70
C LEU A 461 17.98 2.52 6.56
N CYS A 462 18.17 3.60 7.32
CA CYS A 462 19.32 3.74 8.21
C CYS A 462 19.26 2.77 9.41
N SER A 463 18.06 2.49 9.94
CA SER A 463 17.89 1.56 11.07
C SER A 463 18.09 0.10 10.65
N SER A 464 17.87 -0.26 9.39
CA SER A 464 18.10 -1.60 8.85
C SER A 464 19.57 -1.90 8.50
N GLY A 465 20.51 -1.06 8.92
CA GLY A 465 21.96 -1.29 8.73
C GLY A 465 22.45 -0.95 7.32
N SER A 466 21.89 0.05 6.69
CA SER A 466 22.40 0.59 5.43
C SER A 466 23.72 1.33 5.65
N ASP A 467 24.76 0.94 4.91
CA ASP A 467 26.09 1.58 4.89
C ASP A 467 26.11 2.88 4.06
N ALA A 468 24.96 3.51 3.87
CA ALA A 468 24.89 4.75 3.08
C ALA A 468 25.53 5.92 3.84
N VAL A 469 26.40 6.68 3.18
CA VAL A 469 27.14 7.84 3.74
C VAL A 469 26.20 8.84 4.42
N TRP A 470 24.97 9.02 3.91
CA TRP A 470 23.98 9.92 4.50
C TRP A 470 23.34 9.37 5.81
N CYS A 471 23.44 8.07 6.08
CA CYS A 471 23.05 7.49 7.38
C CYS A 471 24.08 7.82 8.47
N GLU A 472 25.37 7.83 8.15
CA GLU A 472 26.45 8.20 9.07
C GLU A 472 26.39 9.69 9.43
N GLN A 473 26.14 10.55 8.43
CA GLN A 473 25.98 12.00 8.67
C GLN A 473 24.80 12.31 9.60
N ARG A 474 23.72 11.56 9.53
CA ARG A 474 22.57 11.73 10.43
C ARG A 474 22.90 11.28 11.86
N ALA A 475 23.66 10.21 12.03
CA ALA A 475 24.10 9.76 13.34
C ALA A 475 24.99 10.81 14.03
N THR A 476 25.89 11.45 13.29
CA THR A 476 26.73 12.55 13.82
C THR A 476 25.91 13.79 14.18
N LEU A 477 24.96 14.21 13.35
CA LEU A 477 24.09 15.35 13.65
C LEU A 477 23.19 15.11 14.89
N LEU A 478 22.72 13.87 15.10
CA LEU A 478 21.92 13.52 16.27
C LEU A 478 22.78 13.38 17.54
N SER A 479 24.08 13.02 17.42
CA SER A 479 25.00 12.98 18.57
C SER A 479 25.38 14.38 19.06
N ASP A 480 25.41 15.36 18.16
CA ASP A 480 25.68 16.77 18.50
C ASP A 480 24.47 17.48 19.16
N GLU A 481 23.24 16.96 18.99
CA GLU A 481 22.02 17.48 19.66
C GLU A 481 21.77 16.90 21.06
N GLN A 482 22.51 15.89 21.51
CA GLN A 482 22.40 15.43 22.89
C GLN A 482 23.15 16.43 23.81
N PRO A 483 22.45 17.12 24.73
CA PRO A 483 23.13 17.95 25.71
C PRO A 483 24.05 17.06 26.54
N ALA A 484 25.31 17.50 26.69
CA ALA A 484 26.29 16.81 27.50
C ALA A 484 25.70 16.46 28.87
N PRO A 485 25.89 15.23 29.39
CA PRO A 485 25.39 14.86 30.70
C PRO A 485 25.97 15.80 31.74
N ALA A 486 25.09 16.49 32.45
CA ALA A 486 25.46 17.38 33.54
C ALA A 486 26.29 16.64 34.58
N GLY A 487 27.53 17.07 34.70
CA GLY A 487 28.45 16.97 35.81
C GLY A 487 28.36 15.79 36.75
N GLU A 488 29.13 14.75 36.53
CA GLU A 488 29.60 13.90 37.59
C GLU A 488 30.76 14.62 38.32
N SER A 489 30.44 15.09 39.50
CA SER A 489 31.41 15.67 40.44
C SER A 489 32.41 14.60 40.86
N ARG A 490 33.70 14.91 40.59
CA ARG A 490 34.87 14.24 41.16
C ARG A 490 34.71 14.10 42.68
N HIS A 491 34.66 12.88 43.18
CA HIS A 491 35.09 12.58 44.53
C HIS A 491 36.29 11.61 44.52
N ARG A 492 37.31 12.10 45.25
CA ARG A 492 38.63 11.58 45.43
C ARG A 492 38.68 10.15 45.98
N GLN A 493 39.73 9.46 45.53
CA GLN A 493 40.38 8.33 46.15
C GLN A 493 40.63 8.52 47.67
N ALA A 494 40.33 7.51 48.44
CA ALA A 494 41.08 7.17 49.66
C ALA A 494 41.12 5.65 49.78
N THR A 495 42.33 5.16 49.76
CA THR A 495 42.88 3.88 50.19
C THR A 495 42.35 3.44 51.53
N GLU A 496 42.08 2.12 51.70
CA GLU A 496 42.63 1.28 52.78
C GLU A 496 42.13 -0.16 52.70
N GLU A 497 43.05 -1.09 52.71
CA GLU A 497 42.98 -2.53 52.95
C GLU A 497 43.24 -2.79 54.45
N PRO A 498 43.25 -4.03 55.01
CA PRO A 498 42.31 -5.16 55.03
C PRO A 498 41.99 -5.66 56.45
N ALA A 499 41.13 -6.67 56.62
CA ALA A 499 41.23 -7.77 57.60
C ALA A 499 39.97 -8.64 57.65
N ALA A 500 40.08 -9.89 57.30
CA ALA A 500 40.15 -11.16 58.03
C ALA A 500 38.91 -11.52 58.84
N ALA A 501 38.34 -12.69 58.56
CA ALA A 501 38.13 -13.89 59.38
C ALA A 501 36.75 -14.55 59.19
N ASP A 502 36.85 -15.83 58.84
CA ASP A 502 35.90 -16.96 58.87
C ASP A 502 35.27 -17.21 60.24
N PRO A 503 34.50 -18.30 60.49
CA PRO A 503 33.87 -19.32 59.60
C PRO A 503 32.50 -19.88 60.12
N VAL A 504 32.03 -20.95 59.43
CA VAL A 504 31.23 -22.11 59.95
C VAL A 504 29.71 -22.13 59.59
N GLY A 505 29.33 -23.24 58.93
CA GLY A 505 27.99 -23.81 58.97
C GLY A 505 27.64 -24.72 57.77
N ASN A 506 28.07 -25.96 57.87
CA ASN A 506 27.67 -27.11 57.01
C ASN A 506 26.18 -27.30 56.86
N GLU A 507 25.74 -27.73 55.63
CA GLU A 507 25.00 -29.00 55.56
C GLU A 507 24.95 -29.56 54.11
N LYS A 508 24.97 -30.88 54.04
CA LYS A 508 25.30 -31.80 52.99
C LYS A 508 24.12 -32.13 52.04
N LEU A 509 24.35 -32.17 50.72
CA LEU A 509 24.23 -33.27 49.74
C LEU A 509 22.87 -34.03 49.58
N PRO A 510 22.52 -34.64 48.40
CA PRO A 510 23.45 -35.37 47.53
C PRO A 510 23.27 -35.18 45.98
N ALA A 511 24.24 -35.76 45.31
CA ALA A 511 24.56 -35.80 43.91
C ALA A 511 23.71 -36.75 43.06
N ALA A 512 23.61 -36.43 41.76
CA ALA A 512 23.62 -37.41 40.67
C ALA A 512 23.97 -36.68 39.37
N GLU A 513 24.94 -37.05 38.83
CA GLU A 513 25.38 -37.83 37.67
C GLU A 513 25.86 -36.96 36.51
N ARG A 514 27.18 -37.02 36.31
CA ARG A 514 27.93 -36.45 35.18
C ARG A 514 27.95 -37.44 34.02
N VAL A 515 27.70 -36.95 32.80
CA VAL A 515 28.14 -37.60 31.56
C VAL A 515 29.08 -36.64 30.81
N PRO A 516 30.23 -37.12 30.27
CA PRO A 516 31.33 -36.27 29.81
C PRO A 516 31.16 -35.78 28.36
N PRO A 517 31.89 -34.73 27.96
CA PRO A 517 31.78 -34.13 26.62
C PRO A 517 32.67 -34.85 25.59
N GLU A 518 32.11 -35.24 24.47
CA GLU A 518 32.88 -35.62 23.28
C GLU A 518 33.34 -34.39 22.50
N GLN A 519 34.63 -34.31 22.32
CA GLN A 519 35.30 -33.39 21.43
C GLN A 519 35.00 -33.78 19.96
N ARG A 520 34.51 -32.84 19.18
CA ARG A 520 34.73 -32.88 17.73
C ARG A 520 35.26 -31.54 17.23
N SER A 521 36.37 -31.68 16.57
CA SER A 521 37.22 -30.70 15.91
C SER A 521 36.48 -29.85 14.88
N GLY A 522 36.97 -28.60 14.74
CA GLY A 522 36.50 -27.58 13.86
C GLY A 522 36.50 -27.86 12.37
N ASN A 523 35.62 -27.19 11.70
CA ASN A 523 35.91 -26.69 10.37
C ASN A 523 35.15 -25.39 10.16
N GLY A 524 35.86 -24.35 9.74
CA GLY A 524 35.32 -23.02 9.51
C GLY A 524 34.38 -23.02 8.30
N GLY A 525 33.13 -22.67 8.56
CA GLY A 525 32.16 -22.32 7.55
C GLY A 525 31.57 -20.96 7.93
N SER A 526 31.77 -19.97 7.08
CA SER A 526 31.19 -18.65 7.20
C SER A 526 29.67 -18.75 7.35
N GLY A 527 29.17 -18.60 8.56
CA GLY A 527 27.76 -18.53 8.84
C GLY A 527 27.17 -17.27 8.21
N LYS A 528 26.54 -17.39 7.05
CA LYS A 528 25.59 -16.40 6.56
C LYS A 528 24.49 -16.34 7.62
N LYS A 529 24.42 -15.23 8.34
CA LYS A 529 23.26 -14.91 9.19
C LYS A 529 22.03 -14.97 8.31
N ALA A 530 21.02 -15.73 8.73
CA ALA A 530 19.69 -15.66 8.18
C ALA A 530 19.25 -14.18 8.14
N PRO A 531 18.59 -13.71 7.08
CA PRO A 531 18.08 -12.35 7.02
C PRO A 531 17.21 -12.11 8.26
N LYS A 532 17.41 -11.00 8.95
CA LYS A 532 16.52 -10.60 10.04
C LYS A 532 15.15 -10.41 9.44
N GLU A 533 14.13 -10.89 10.10
CA GLU A 533 12.69 -10.78 9.77
C GLU A 533 12.26 -9.35 9.37
N ASP A 534 13.04 -8.35 9.73
CA ASP A 534 12.84 -6.92 9.45
C ASP A 534 13.10 -6.50 8.00
N ASP A 535 13.73 -7.31 7.16
CA ASP A 535 14.14 -6.94 5.79
C ASP A 535 13.14 -7.38 4.70
N ILE A 536 12.11 -8.14 5.04
CA ILE A 536 11.14 -8.65 4.07
C ILE A 536 9.86 -7.81 4.12
N LEU A 537 9.71 -6.87 3.17
CA LEU A 537 8.45 -6.25 2.74
C LEU A 537 7.67 -5.36 3.76
N TYR A 538 8.32 -4.63 4.64
CA TYR A 538 7.66 -3.87 5.72
C TYR A 538 6.95 -2.56 5.32
N HIS A 539 7.07 -2.07 4.09
CA HIS A 539 6.58 -0.73 3.72
C HIS A 539 5.97 -0.61 2.33
N SER A 540 5.28 -1.62 1.84
CA SER A 540 4.52 -1.44 0.60
C SER A 540 3.16 -0.81 0.87
N VAL A 541 2.91 0.31 0.23
CA VAL A 541 1.65 1.08 0.19
C VAL A 541 0.49 0.26 -0.38
#